data_b41436fde0a0d3b52164af0d8fc8462d
#
_entry.id   b41436fde0a0d3b52164af0d8fc8462d
#
_cell.length_a   1.000
_cell.length_b   1.000
_cell.length_c   1.000
_cell.angle_alpha   90.00
_cell.angle_beta   90.00
_cell.angle_gamma   90.00
#
_symmetry.space_group_name_H-M   'P 1'
#
loop_
_entity.id
_entity.type
_entity.pdbx_description
1 polymer ?
#
loop_
_entity_poly.entity_id
_entity_poly.type
_entity_poly.pdbx_seq_one_letter_code
_entity_poly.pdbx_strand_id
1 'polypeptide(L)'
;MTDNRSADAVEIERIVDAPLALVWQMWTDPEHFKAWYGPGGATIPVAKMDVRVGGIRLVCMEVQTPNGPMRMWFTGEYREVIENERLVYTESMSDENGRVSSPSDMGMPAGHPMTTEVRVELRDIGGRTKMVLTHLGIPHDSPGAAGWAMALDKLTAYLAAYRDRRRLRRP
;
A
#
# COMPACT_ATOMS: atom_id res chain seq x y z
N MET A 1 17.89 -28.15 -7.01
CA MET A 1 16.90 -27.15 -7.37
C MET A 1 16.72 -26.20 -6.18
N THR A 2 17.35 -25.06 -6.25
CA THR A 2 17.12 -23.99 -5.29
C THR A 2 15.75 -23.38 -5.63
N ASP A 3 14.82 -23.47 -4.67
CA ASP A 3 13.51 -22.87 -4.78
C ASP A 3 13.69 -21.33 -4.85
N ASN A 4 13.58 -20.78 -6.05
CA ASN A 4 13.85 -19.38 -6.32
C ASN A 4 12.68 -18.45 -5.93
N ARG A 5 11.77 -18.95 -5.07
CA ARG A 5 10.61 -18.17 -4.61
C ARG A 5 10.98 -17.02 -3.68
N SER A 6 12.19 -17.01 -3.14
CA SER A 6 12.68 -15.90 -2.32
C SER A 6 13.08 -14.66 -3.13
N ALA A 7 13.14 -14.76 -4.47
CA ALA A 7 13.52 -13.64 -5.34
C ALA A 7 12.33 -12.75 -5.73
N ASP A 8 11.08 -13.20 -5.54
CA ASP A 8 9.89 -12.44 -5.92
C ASP A 8 9.38 -11.62 -4.74
N ALA A 9 10.13 -10.57 -4.42
CA ALA A 9 9.72 -9.60 -3.42
C ALA A 9 10.22 -8.21 -3.80
N VAL A 10 9.40 -7.21 -3.52
CA VAL A 10 9.80 -5.80 -3.53
C VAL A 10 10.13 -5.42 -2.10
N GLU A 11 11.30 -4.85 -1.87
CA GLU A 11 11.66 -4.29 -0.57
C GLU A 11 12.16 -2.86 -0.77
N ILE A 12 11.52 -1.91 -0.10
CA ILE A 12 11.87 -0.49 -0.19
C ILE A 12 12.00 0.06 1.23
N GLU A 13 13.13 0.67 1.51
CA GLU A 13 13.37 1.39 2.76
C GLU A 13 13.28 2.89 2.51
N ARG A 14 12.57 3.60 3.38
CA ARG A 14 12.47 5.06 3.36
C ARG A 14 12.63 5.62 4.77
N ILE A 15 13.34 6.73 4.87
CA ILE A 15 13.34 7.53 6.09
C ILE A 15 12.39 8.70 5.85
N VAL A 16 11.35 8.76 6.68
CA VAL A 16 10.28 9.73 6.54
C VAL A 16 10.41 10.78 7.65
N ASP A 17 10.38 12.04 7.27
CA ASP A 17 10.47 13.15 8.21
C ASP A 17 9.10 13.43 8.85
N ALA A 18 8.65 12.47 9.64
CA ALA A 18 7.40 12.54 10.37
C ALA A 18 7.44 11.60 11.60
N PRO A 19 6.68 11.93 12.67
CA PRO A 19 6.63 11.07 13.86
C PRO A 19 5.99 9.72 13.55
N LEU A 20 6.43 8.70 14.28
CA LEU A 20 6.00 7.31 14.11
C LEU A 20 4.47 7.13 14.11
N ALA A 21 3.78 7.75 15.05
CA ALA A 21 2.32 7.64 15.14
C ALA A 21 1.62 8.23 13.91
N LEU A 22 2.14 9.29 13.33
CA LEU A 22 1.58 9.89 12.14
C LEU A 22 1.79 9.01 10.90
N VAL A 23 2.98 8.43 10.77
CA VAL A 23 3.26 7.49 9.66
C VAL A 23 2.35 6.26 9.76
N TRP A 24 2.12 5.74 10.98
CA TRP A 24 1.18 4.65 11.20
C TRP A 24 -0.23 5.00 10.73
N GLN A 25 -0.70 6.21 11.01
CA GLN A 25 -2.02 6.68 10.55
C GLN A 25 -2.14 6.73 9.04
N MET A 26 -1.05 6.99 8.33
CA MET A 26 -1.06 7.00 6.86
C MET A 26 -1.44 5.63 6.28
N TRP A 27 -1.10 4.56 6.97
CA TRP A 27 -1.38 3.19 6.56
C TRP A 27 -2.71 2.64 7.12
N THR A 28 -3.23 3.21 8.19
CA THR A 28 -4.35 2.62 8.94
C THR A 28 -5.62 3.47 8.93
N ASP A 29 -5.51 4.76 8.69
CA ASP A 29 -6.67 5.65 8.56
C ASP A 29 -7.06 5.76 7.08
N PRO A 30 -8.29 5.34 6.69
CA PRO A 30 -8.71 5.40 5.29
C PRO A 30 -8.62 6.78 4.65
N GLU A 31 -8.90 7.84 5.39
CA GLU A 31 -8.84 9.21 4.86
C GLU A 31 -7.42 9.63 4.51
N HIS A 32 -6.44 9.21 5.29
CA HIS A 32 -5.03 9.42 4.96
C HIS A 32 -4.54 8.47 3.88
N PHE A 33 -4.91 7.20 3.97
CA PHE A 33 -4.52 6.16 3.02
C PHE A 33 -4.92 6.52 1.58
N LYS A 34 -6.15 7.02 1.39
CA LYS A 34 -6.66 7.43 0.07
C LYS A 34 -5.85 8.54 -0.59
N ALA A 35 -5.14 9.34 0.19
CA ALA A 35 -4.43 10.50 -0.32
C ALA A 35 -3.14 10.16 -1.06
N TRP A 36 -2.55 9.00 -0.83
CA TRP A 36 -1.23 8.68 -1.39
C TRP A 36 -1.12 7.30 -2.04
N TYR A 37 -2.00 6.35 -1.74
CA TYR A 37 -1.86 4.97 -2.20
C TYR A 37 -1.96 4.87 -3.73
N GLY A 38 -1.24 3.88 -4.29
CA GLY A 38 -1.22 3.63 -5.74
C GLY A 38 -0.14 4.41 -6.49
N PRO A 39 0.13 4.01 -7.75
CA PRO A 39 1.12 4.66 -8.59
C PRO A 39 0.75 6.11 -8.92
N GLY A 40 1.66 6.85 -9.52
CA GLY A 40 1.44 8.23 -9.93
C GLY A 40 0.19 8.39 -10.81
N GLY A 41 -0.63 9.38 -10.51
CA GLY A 41 -1.89 9.63 -11.23
C GLY A 41 -3.06 8.76 -10.80
N ALA A 42 -2.86 7.74 -9.99
CA ALA A 42 -3.96 6.93 -9.46
C ALA A 42 -4.69 7.66 -8.33
N THR A 43 -5.99 7.41 -8.23
CA THR A 43 -6.82 7.84 -7.10
C THR A 43 -7.44 6.62 -6.43
N ILE A 44 -7.90 6.79 -5.19
CA ILE A 44 -8.52 5.73 -4.40
C ILE A 44 -9.96 6.14 -4.04
N PRO A 45 -10.94 5.89 -4.92
CA PRO A 45 -12.33 6.27 -4.65
C PRO A 45 -12.94 5.56 -3.45
N VAL A 46 -12.50 4.34 -3.16
CA VAL A 46 -13.01 3.54 -2.05
C VAL A 46 -11.87 2.91 -1.27
N ALA A 47 -11.88 3.09 0.04
CA ALA A 47 -11.00 2.39 0.97
C ALA A 47 -11.80 1.99 2.21
N LYS A 48 -12.16 0.73 2.29
CA LYS A 48 -12.81 0.12 3.46
C LYS A 48 -11.78 -0.71 4.18
N MET A 49 -11.44 -0.32 5.39
CA MET A 49 -10.31 -0.90 6.13
C MET A 49 -10.73 -1.16 7.57
N ASP A 50 -10.89 -2.44 7.90
CA ASP A 50 -11.11 -2.88 9.28
C ASP A 50 -9.76 -3.31 9.86
N VAL A 51 -9.02 -2.35 10.40
CA VAL A 51 -7.62 -2.53 10.80
C VAL A 51 -7.54 -3.26 12.14
N ARG A 52 -7.65 -4.57 12.07
CA ARG A 52 -7.46 -5.51 13.18
C ARG A 52 -7.11 -6.86 12.60
N VAL A 53 -6.48 -7.72 13.37
CA VAL A 53 -6.15 -9.08 12.92
C VAL A 53 -7.45 -9.80 12.52
N GLY A 54 -7.48 -10.32 11.29
CA GLY A 54 -8.67 -10.94 10.71
C GLY A 54 -9.63 -9.96 10.06
N GLY A 55 -9.43 -8.65 10.21
CA GLY A 55 -10.26 -7.64 9.55
C GLY A 55 -10.04 -7.62 8.04
N ILE A 56 -11.08 -7.25 7.31
CA ILE A 56 -11.06 -7.23 5.84
C ILE A 56 -10.81 -5.81 5.34
N ARG A 57 -10.04 -5.70 4.28
CA ARG A 57 -9.85 -4.46 3.53
C ARG A 57 -10.37 -4.62 2.10
N LEU A 58 -10.99 -3.57 1.57
CA LEU A 58 -11.44 -3.50 0.19
C LEU A 58 -11.08 -2.13 -0.36
N VAL A 59 -10.25 -2.09 -1.39
CA VAL A 59 -9.70 -0.86 -1.95
C VAL A 59 -9.99 -0.81 -3.45
N CYS A 60 -10.53 0.32 -3.91
CA CYS A 60 -10.68 0.61 -5.34
C CYS A 60 -9.62 1.60 -5.76
N MET A 61 -8.89 1.25 -6.81
CA MET A 61 -7.90 2.13 -7.44
C MET A 61 -8.41 2.53 -8.82
N GLU A 62 -8.42 3.82 -9.10
CA GLU A 62 -8.81 4.34 -10.41
C GLU A 62 -7.62 4.97 -11.09
N VAL A 63 -7.36 4.54 -12.33
CA VAL A 63 -6.31 5.09 -13.18
C VAL A 63 -6.93 5.63 -14.47
N GLN A 64 -6.36 6.71 -15.00
CA GLN A 64 -6.77 7.24 -16.29
C GLN A 64 -6.07 6.49 -17.41
N THR A 65 -6.84 6.07 -18.41
CA THR A 65 -6.32 5.43 -19.62
C THR A 65 -6.77 6.21 -20.85
N PRO A 66 -6.16 5.99 -22.04
CA PRO A 66 -6.63 6.62 -23.26
C PRO A 66 -8.11 6.31 -23.58
N ASN A 67 -8.64 5.21 -23.05
CA ASN A 67 -10.03 4.80 -23.25
C ASN A 67 -10.95 5.23 -22.10
N GLY A 68 -10.48 6.12 -21.21
CA GLY A 68 -11.22 6.59 -20.05
C GLY A 68 -10.73 6.00 -18.74
N PRO A 69 -11.42 6.29 -17.62
CA PRO A 69 -11.01 5.78 -16.31
C PRO A 69 -11.20 4.26 -16.22
N MET A 70 -10.22 3.60 -15.58
CA MET A 70 -10.26 2.17 -15.31
C MET A 70 -10.17 1.97 -13.80
N ARG A 71 -11.08 1.17 -13.25
CA ARG A 71 -11.12 0.82 -11.83
C ARG A 71 -10.62 -0.59 -11.61
N MET A 72 -9.77 -0.74 -10.60
CA MET A 72 -9.27 -2.04 -10.13
C MET A 72 -9.61 -2.17 -8.66
N TRP A 73 -10.12 -3.34 -8.29
CA TRP A 73 -10.48 -3.63 -6.91
C TRP A 73 -9.51 -4.64 -6.31
N PHE A 74 -9.17 -4.41 -5.06
CA PHE A 74 -8.29 -5.28 -4.28
C PHE A 74 -8.94 -5.59 -2.95
N THR A 75 -8.99 -6.86 -2.59
CA THR A 75 -9.42 -7.30 -1.28
C THR A 75 -8.26 -7.91 -0.51
N GLY A 76 -8.36 -7.95 0.80
CA GLY A 76 -7.34 -8.54 1.64
C GLY A 76 -7.78 -8.68 3.08
N GLU A 77 -6.89 -9.25 3.88
CA GLU A 77 -7.11 -9.48 5.30
C GLU A 77 -5.88 -9.01 6.07
N TYR A 78 -6.07 -8.35 7.19
CA TYR A 78 -4.97 -7.98 8.07
C TYR A 78 -4.52 -9.20 8.87
N ARG A 79 -3.22 -9.52 8.75
CA ARG A 79 -2.58 -10.67 9.41
C ARG A 79 -1.89 -10.30 10.70
N GLU A 80 -1.24 -9.12 10.73
CA GLU A 80 -0.60 -8.57 11.91
C GLU A 80 -0.91 -7.09 12.01
N VAL A 81 -1.24 -6.65 13.22
CA VAL A 81 -1.47 -5.24 13.52
C VAL A 81 -0.82 -4.97 14.87
N ILE A 82 0.38 -4.39 14.84
CA ILE A 82 1.11 -3.97 16.04
C ILE A 82 1.29 -2.47 15.93
N GLU A 83 0.52 -1.72 16.70
CA GLU A 83 0.43 -0.26 16.62
C GLU A 83 1.81 0.39 16.62
N ASN A 84 2.05 1.28 15.65
CA ASN A 84 3.29 2.02 15.49
C ASN A 84 4.53 1.16 15.18
N GLU A 85 4.34 -0.12 14.86
CA GLU A 85 5.46 -1.04 14.68
C GLU A 85 5.36 -1.87 13.42
N ARG A 86 4.23 -2.60 13.23
CA ARG A 86 4.14 -3.57 12.14
C ARG A 86 2.72 -3.75 11.67
N LEU A 87 2.55 -3.70 10.35
CA LEU A 87 1.29 -3.97 9.67
C LEU A 87 1.55 -5.00 8.57
N VAL A 88 0.78 -6.09 8.58
CA VAL A 88 0.85 -7.10 7.53
C VAL A 88 -0.56 -7.36 7.01
N TYR A 89 -0.74 -7.27 5.71
CA TYR A 89 -2.01 -7.59 5.07
C TYR A 89 -1.79 -8.35 3.76
N THR A 90 -2.80 -9.12 3.38
CA THR A 90 -2.83 -9.79 2.08
C THR A 90 -3.50 -8.90 1.04
N GLU A 91 -3.22 -9.17 -0.23
CA GLU A 91 -3.82 -8.44 -1.33
C GLU A 91 -4.12 -9.39 -2.49
N SER A 92 -5.37 -9.39 -2.94
CA SER A 92 -5.83 -10.15 -4.10
C SER A 92 -6.68 -9.24 -4.98
N MET A 93 -6.57 -9.38 -6.30
CA MET A 93 -7.48 -8.71 -7.20
C MET A 93 -8.90 -9.26 -6.98
N SER A 94 -9.89 -8.37 -7.03
CA SER A 94 -11.28 -8.71 -6.74
C SER A 94 -12.24 -7.91 -7.60
N ASP A 95 -13.53 -8.23 -7.47
CA ASP A 95 -14.61 -7.36 -7.92
C ASP A 95 -14.96 -6.33 -6.83
N GLU A 96 -15.95 -5.48 -7.11
CA GLU A 96 -16.41 -4.42 -6.19
C GLU A 96 -17.00 -4.96 -4.89
N ASN A 97 -17.35 -6.24 -4.84
CA ASN A 97 -17.89 -6.90 -3.67
C ASN A 97 -16.84 -7.68 -2.87
N GLY A 98 -15.57 -7.61 -3.29
CA GLY A 98 -14.48 -8.32 -2.63
C GLY A 98 -14.35 -9.79 -3.02
N ARG A 99 -15.05 -10.22 -4.09
CA ARG A 99 -14.91 -11.58 -4.60
C ARG A 99 -13.61 -11.67 -5.40
N VAL A 100 -12.70 -12.56 -4.97
CA VAL A 100 -11.39 -12.71 -5.60
C VAL A 100 -11.51 -13.12 -7.06
N SER A 101 -10.80 -12.41 -7.93
CA SER A 101 -10.72 -12.67 -9.37
C SER A 101 -9.41 -13.37 -9.71
N SER A 102 -9.43 -14.23 -10.73
CA SER A 102 -8.20 -14.83 -11.24
C SER A 102 -7.32 -13.74 -11.87
N PRO A 103 -6.00 -13.70 -11.58
CA PRO A 103 -5.11 -12.74 -12.22
C PRO A 103 -5.13 -12.84 -13.76
N SER A 104 -5.26 -14.03 -14.33
CA SER A 104 -5.35 -14.23 -15.77
C SER A 104 -6.60 -13.59 -16.37
N ASP A 105 -7.73 -13.59 -15.65
CA ASP A 105 -8.97 -12.92 -16.07
C ASP A 105 -8.83 -11.39 -16.05
N MET A 106 -7.84 -10.87 -15.32
CA MET A 106 -7.54 -9.45 -15.22
C MET A 106 -6.40 -9.03 -16.16
N GLY A 107 -5.97 -9.90 -17.07
CA GLY A 107 -4.90 -9.59 -18.02
C GLY A 107 -3.49 -9.68 -17.45
N MET A 108 -3.31 -10.24 -16.28
CA MET A 108 -1.99 -10.44 -15.69
C MET A 108 -1.28 -11.63 -16.30
N PRO A 109 0.08 -11.66 -16.31
CA PRO A 109 0.83 -12.79 -16.86
C PRO A 109 0.50 -14.12 -16.16
N ALA A 110 0.63 -15.20 -16.90
CA ALA A 110 0.53 -16.54 -16.34
C ALA A 110 1.54 -16.71 -15.19
N GLY A 111 1.10 -17.31 -14.07
CA GLY A 111 1.96 -17.51 -12.90
C GLY A 111 1.93 -16.35 -11.89
N HIS A 112 1.20 -15.27 -12.17
CA HIS A 112 0.99 -14.23 -11.16
C HIS A 112 0.19 -14.82 -9.99
N PRO A 113 0.65 -14.68 -8.72
CA PRO A 113 -0.04 -15.27 -7.59
C PRO A 113 -1.41 -14.62 -7.37
N MET A 114 -2.39 -15.42 -6.96
CA MET A 114 -3.73 -14.93 -6.65
C MET A 114 -3.74 -14.01 -5.42
N THR A 115 -2.86 -14.30 -4.47
CA THR A 115 -2.75 -13.53 -3.22
C THR A 115 -1.29 -13.19 -2.97
N THR A 116 -1.04 -11.93 -2.70
CA THR A 116 0.27 -11.43 -2.31
C THR A 116 0.20 -10.90 -0.87
N GLU A 117 1.35 -10.60 -0.27
CA GLU A 117 1.41 -10.11 1.10
C GLU A 117 2.23 -8.83 1.17
N VAL A 118 1.68 -7.82 1.81
CA VAL A 118 2.35 -6.54 2.07
C VAL A 118 2.71 -6.45 3.55
N ARG A 119 3.96 -6.12 3.82
CA ARG A 119 4.49 -5.91 5.17
C ARG A 119 5.03 -4.51 5.29
N VAL A 120 4.65 -3.82 6.35
CA VAL A 120 5.15 -2.49 6.67
C VAL A 120 5.74 -2.54 8.06
N GLU A 121 7.01 -2.22 8.18
CA GLU A 121 7.71 -2.16 9.46
C GLU A 121 8.15 -0.73 9.72
N LEU A 122 7.80 -0.21 10.90
CA LEU A 122 8.09 1.16 11.30
C LEU A 122 8.98 1.18 12.53
N ARG A 123 9.92 2.14 12.55
CA ARG A 123 10.81 2.34 13.67
C ARG A 123 11.10 3.82 13.87
N ASP A 124 11.00 4.27 15.10
CA ASP A 124 11.40 5.63 15.48
C ASP A 124 12.93 5.77 15.43
N ILE A 125 13.39 6.81 14.74
CA ILE A 125 14.82 7.14 14.64
C ILE A 125 15.03 8.62 14.99
N GLY A 126 14.79 8.98 16.24
CA GLY A 126 15.01 10.35 16.73
C GLY A 126 13.96 11.35 16.24
N GLY A 127 12.69 10.98 16.27
CA GLY A 127 11.57 11.83 15.86
C GLY A 127 11.21 11.71 14.38
N ARG A 128 12.02 11.00 13.60
CA ARG A 128 11.70 10.58 12.24
C ARG A 128 11.37 9.10 12.23
N THR A 129 10.88 8.59 11.13
CA THR A 129 10.46 7.19 11.02
C THR A 129 11.23 6.48 9.92
N LYS A 130 11.84 5.36 10.26
CA LYS A 130 12.34 4.41 9.28
C LYS A 130 11.21 3.48 8.91
N MET A 131 10.89 3.40 7.63
CA MET A 131 9.84 2.56 7.10
C MET A 131 10.43 1.55 6.13
N VAL A 132 10.15 0.27 6.35
CA VAL A 132 10.53 -0.80 5.42
C VAL A 132 9.24 -1.42 4.90
N LEU A 133 9.06 -1.33 3.59
CA LEU A 133 7.95 -1.96 2.87
C LEU A 133 8.47 -3.23 2.20
N THR A 134 7.77 -4.34 2.39
CA THR A 134 8.02 -5.58 1.66
C THR A 134 6.73 -6.05 1.02
N HIS A 135 6.73 -6.28 -0.30
CA HIS A 135 5.60 -6.87 -1.00
C HIS A 135 6.03 -8.22 -1.58
N LEU A 136 5.61 -9.29 -0.92
CA LEU A 136 5.93 -10.66 -1.32
C LEU A 136 5.02 -11.10 -2.47
N GLY A 137 5.62 -11.77 -3.45
CA GLY A 137 4.91 -12.26 -4.63
C GLY A 137 4.99 -11.33 -5.84
N ILE A 138 5.67 -10.19 -5.71
CA ILE A 138 5.87 -9.22 -6.78
C ILE A 138 7.36 -9.13 -7.09
N PRO A 139 7.79 -9.35 -8.35
CA PRO A 139 9.21 -9.24 -8.71
C PRO A 139 9.75 -7.82 -8.46
N HIS A 140 10.99 -7.74 -7.99
CA HIS A 140 11.65 -6.48 -7.63
C HIS A 140 11.88 -5.53 -8.82
N ASP A 141 11.86 -6.04 -10.03
CA ASP A 141 12.06 -5.30 -11.29
C ASP A 141 10.75 -5.11 -12.08
N SER A 142 9.61 -5.38 -11.44
CA SER A 142 8.30 -5.33 -12.09
C SER A 142 7.70 -3.93 -12.10
N PRO A 143 6.64 -3.71 -12.93
CA PRO A 143 5.85 -2.46 -12.86
C PRO A 143 5.27 -2.20 -11.45
N GLY A 144 4.95 -3.25 -10.70
CA GLY A 144 4.48 -3.13 -9.32
C GLY A 144 5.52 -2.49 -8.40
N ALA A 145 6.81 -2.84 -8.58
CA ALA A 145 7.90 -2.21 -7.83
C ALA A 145 8.01 -0.72 -8.14
N ALA A 146 7.94 -0.34 -9.41
CA ALA A 146 7.95 1.06 -9.82
C ALA A 146 6.72 1.82 -9.27
N GLY A 147 5.57 1.17 -9.26
CA GLY A 147 4.34 1.72 -8.67
C GLY A 147 4.47 2.01 -7.18
N TRP A 148 5.11 1.12 -6.44
CA TRP A 148 5.39 1.35 -5.01
C TRP A 148 6.32 2.55 -4.78
N ALA A 149 7.38 2.68 -5.58
CA ALA A 149 8.28 3.82 -5.46
C ALA A 149 7.52 5.14 -5.66
N MET A 150 6.66 5.21 -6.66
CA MET A 150 5.81 6.40 -6.90
C MET A 150 4.83 6.65 -5.76
N ALA A 151 4.21 5.61 -5.21
CA ALA A 151 3.29 5.73 -4.08
C ALA A 151 3.99 6.27 -2.83
N LEU A 152 5.19 5.79 -2.54
CA LEU A 152 5.94 6.24 -1.38
C LEU A 152 6.44 7.68 -1.55
N ASP A 153 6.73 8.11 -2.77
CA ASP A 153 7.03 9.52 -3.06
C ASP A 153 5.80 10.40 -2.80
N LYS A 154 4.60 9.94 -3.17
CA LYS A 154 3.35 10.65 -2.86
C LYS A 154 3.10 10.70 -1.36
N LEU A 155 3.37 9.62 -0.65
CA LEU A 155 3.24 9.56 0.82
C LEU A 155 4.15 10.63 1.47
N THR A 156 5.39 10.71 1.05
CA THR A 156 6.34 11.70 1.57
C THR A 156 5.86 13.11 1.33
N ALA A 157 5.39 13.42 0.12
CA ALA A 157 4.86 14.74 -0.23
C ALA A 157 3.57 15.07 0.56
N TYR A 158 2.69 14.10 0.71
CA TYR A 158 1.44 14.26 1.46
C TYR A 158 1.72 14.56 2.94
N LEU A 159 2.66 13.84 3.55
CA LEU A 159 3.06 14.05 4.94
C LEU A 159 3.64 15.45 5.16
N ALA A 160 4.52 15.89 4.25
CA ALA A 160 5.10 17.23 4.34
C ALA A 160 4.02 18.31 4.28
N ALA A 161 3.09 18.21 3.34
CA ALA A 161 1.99 19.16 3.19
C ALA A 161 1.02 19.11 4.39
N TYR A 162 0.74 17.93 4.91
CA TYR A 162 -0.13 17.75 6.08
C TYR A 162 0.47 18.39 7.33
N ARG A 163 1.76 18.23 7.56
CA ARG A 163 2.47 18.82 8.70
C ARG A 163 2.51 20.35 8.59
N ASP A 164 2.75 20.89 7.40
CA ASP A 164 2.76 22.34 7.18
C ASP A 164 1.41 22.95 7.46
N ARG A 165 0.33 22.33 7.01
CA ARG A 165 -1.03 22.80 7.31
C ARG A 165 -1.34 22.79 8.81
N ARG A 166 -0.85 21.79 9.54
CA ARG A 166 -1.03 21.73 11.00
C ARG A 166 -0.25 22.82 11.73
N ARG A 167 0.94 23.16 11.26
CA ARG A 167 1.74 24.26 11.82
C ARG A 167 1.03 25.60 11.68
N LEU A 168 0.39 25.85 10.53
CA LEU A 168 -0.34 27.08 10.27
C LEU A 168 -1.63 27.22 11.08
N ARG A 169 -2.16 26.14 11.63
CA ARG A 169 -3.40 26.12 12.44
C ARG A 169 -3.17 26.20 13.94
N ARG A 170 -1.93 26.20 14.39
CA ARG A 170 -1.62 26.42 15.82
C ARG A 170 -1.71 27.91 16.12
N PRO A 171 -2.53 28.31 17.16
CA PRO A 171 -2.58 29.71 17.61
C PRO A 171 -1.25 30.15 18.20
#